data_117191bfa53f26fb9a461cb01f1033c9
#
_entry.id   117191bfa53f26fb9a461cb01f1033c9
#
_cell.length_a   1.000
_cell.length_b   1.000
_cell.length_c   1.000
_cell.angle_alpha   90.00
_cell.angle_beta   90.00
_cell.angle_gamma   90.00
#
_symmetry.space_group_name_H-M   'P 1'
#
loop_
_entity.id
_entity.type
_entity.pdbx_description
1 polymer ?
#
loop_
_entity_poly.entity_id
_entity_poly.type
_entity_poly.pdbx_seq_one_letter_code
_entity_poly.pdbx_strand_id
1 'polypeptide(L)'
;MKTCIRCTPLLLLLLLLSACAAAPKFDLSAGEIAAGEGLTTLHMPASDLPAPWTAEEEPGKWEAALAYAGIAFDASARADEEGTLKQVTLSADDDGSWAQADVDALVQALNADYGIELVPVVANGTVSLYAFQRNCNEITVTWTAGVSVSLTFQATTPLLPLLQEAQAAMAGEEVQP
;
A
#
# COMPACT_ATOMS: atom_id res chain seq x y z
N MET A 1 -51.10 -1.45 -33.97
CA MET A 1 -49.68 -1.44 -33.59
C MET A 1 -49.52 -0.40 -32.48
N LYS A 2 -49.39 -0.84 -31.21
CA LYS A 2 -49.12 0.04 -30.05
C LYS A 2 -47.73 -0.28 -29.56
N THR A 3 -46.76 0.56 -29.90
CA THR A 3 -45.36 0.46 -29.60
C THR A 3 -45.10 0.73 -28.10
N CYS A 4 -44.47 -0.19 -27.45
CA CYS A 4 -44.16 -0.21 -26.02
C CYS A 4 -43.03 0.79 -25.72
N ILE A 5 -43.34 2.01 -25.27
CA ILE A 5 -42.37 3.03 -24.82
C ILE A 5 -42.42 3.08 -23.29
N ARG A 6 -41.96 2.03 -22.61
CA ARG A 6 -41.88 2.02 -21.13
C ARG A 6 -40.60 1.46 -20.53
N CYS A 7 -39.59 1.08 -21.34
CA CYS A 7 -38.33 0.53 -20.82
C CYS A 7 -37.16 1.51 -20.73
N THR A 8 -37.25 2.70 -21.31
CA THR A 8 -36.14 3.67 -21.40
C THR A 8 -35.75 4.34 -20.09
N PRO A 9 -36.65 4.67 -19.13
CA PRO A 9 -36.23 5.35 -17.91
C PRO A 9 -35.49 4.42 -16.92
N LEU A 10 -35.80 3.11 -16.94
CA LEU A 10 -35.18 2.16 -16.04
C LEU A 10 -33.71 1.87 -16.42
N LEU A 11 -33.40 1.86 -17.72
CA LEU A 11 -32.04 1.68 -18.22
C LEU A 11 -31.16 2.89 -17.93
N LEU A 12 -31.70 4.10 -17.99
CA LEU A 12 -31.02 5.35 -17.68
C LEU A 12 -30.73 5.45 -16.18
N LEU A 13 -31.62 4.97 -15.32
CA LEU A 13 -31.43 4.95 -13.85
C LEU A 13 -30.33 3.96 -13.44
N LEU A 14 -30.23 2.81 -14.11
CA LEU A 14 -29.17 1.83 -13.90
C LEU A 14 -27.79 2.35 -14.33
N LEU A 15 -27.71 3.15 -15.37
CA LEU A 15 -26.46 3.80 -15.82
C LEU A 15 -26.00 4.92 -14.89
N LEU A 16 -26.90 5.58 -14.16
CA LEU A 16 -26.56 6.61 -13.18
C LEU A 16 -26.10 6.05 -11.84
N LEU A 17 -26.45 4.80 -11.51
CA LEU A 17 -26.02 4.12 -10.29
C LEU A 17 -24.58 3.53 -10.38
N SER A 18 -24.02 3.39 -11.58
CA SER A 18 -22.67 2.87 -11.79
C SER A 18 -21.57 3.94 -11.73
N ALA A 19 -21.88 5.21 -11.44
CA ALA A 19 -20.94 6.32 -11.57
C ALA A 19 -20.45 6.91 -10.24
N CYS A 20 -20.71 6.27 -9.10
CA CYS A 20 -20.18 6.73 -7.81
C CYS A 20 -19.13 5.73 -7.24
N ALA A 21 -18.12 5.39 -8.01
CA ALA A 21 -16.86 4.99 -7.37
C ALA A 21 -16.31 6.24 -6.71
N ALA A 22 -16.25 6.26 -5.37
CA ALA A 22 -15.60 7.35 -4.65
C ALA A 22 -14.17 7.49 -5.20
N ALA A 23 -13.72 8.73 -5.42
CA ALA A 23 -12.34 8.96 -5.82
C ALA A 23 -11.40 8.39 -4.73
N PRO A 24 -10.24 7.83 -5.12
CA PRO A 24 -9.23 7.38 -4.15
C PRO A 24 -8.91 8.51 -3.17
N LYS A 25 -8.73 8.17 -1.90
CA LYS A 25 -8.37 9.14 -0.84
C LYS A 25 -6.88 9.47 -0.85
N PHE A 26 -6.05 8.50 -1.29
CA PHE A 26 -4.60 8.59 -1.28
C PHE A 26 -4.01 8.23 -2.64
N ASP A 27 -2.89 8.87 -2.97
CA ASP A 27 -2.14 8.61 -4.21
C ASP A 27 -0.84 7.84 -3.92
N LEU A 28 -0.86 6.53 -4.19
CA LEU A 28 0.35 5.71 -4.07
C LEU A 28 1.47 6.18 -5.02
N SER A 29 1.14 6.78 -6.17
CA SER A 29 2.17 7.29 -7.08
C SER A 29 2.97 8.43 -6.48
N ALA A 30 2.35 9.21 -5.58
CA ALA A 30 3.00 10.26 -4.79
C ALA A 30 3.64 9.71 -3.49
N GLY A 31 3.47 8.42 -3.19
CA GLY A 31 3.96 7.80 -1.95
C GLY A 31 3.14 8.17 -0.72
N GLU A 32 1.89 8.61 -0.88
CA GLU A 32 1.03 8.96 0.25
C GLU A 32 0.70 7.74 1.11
N ILE A 33 0.74 7.91 2.43
CA ILE A 33 0.54 6.86 3.42
C ILE A 33 -0.76 7.10 4.18
N ALA A 34 -1.66 6.11 4.13
CA ALA A 34 -2.99 6.16 4.73
C ALA A 34 -2.96 5.82 6.23
N ALA A 35 -2.15 6.52 7.03
CA ALA A 35 -2.08 6.24 8.45
C ALA A 35 -1.84 7.50 9.28
N GLY A 36 -2.53 7.60 10.41
CA GLY A 36 -2.37 8.71 11.34
C GLY A 36 -3.12 9.99 10.95
N GLU A 37 -2.86 11.04 11.71
CA GLU A 37 -3.35 12.40 11.44
C GLU A 37 -2.26 13.18 10.68
N GLY A 38 -2.58 13.69 9.51
CA GLY A 38 -1.65 14.44 8.67
C GLY A 38 -1.15 13.60 7.48
N LEU A 39 -0.61 14.30 6.49
CA LEU A 39 -0.08 13.68 5.29
C LEU A 39 1.37 13.24 5.53
N THR A 40 1.59 11.93 5.56
CA THR A 40 2.93 11.32 5.49
C THR A 40 3.14 10.78 4.09
N THR A 41 4.28 11.09 3.46
CA THR A 41 4.61 10.57 2.14
C THR A 41 5.99 9.92 2.15
N LEU A 42 6.15 8.81 1.43
CA LEU A 42 7.47 8.32 1.06
C LEU A 42 8.20 9.43 0.29
N HIS A 43 9.52 9.48 0.43
CA HIS A 43 10.39 10.50 -0.17
C HIS A 43 10.37 11.90 0.48
N MET A 44 9.55 12.14 1.51
CA MET A 44 9.66 13.37 2.30
C MET A 44 10.90 13.33 3.21
N PRO A 45 11.45 14.49 3.64
CA PRO A 45 12.44 14.51 4.71
C PRO A 45 11.84 13.90 5.99
N ALA A 46 12.52 12.93 6.58
CA ALA A 46 12.00 12.27 7.78
C ALA A 46 11.97 13.19 9.02
N SER A 47 12.73 14.31 8.99
CA SER A 47 12.62 15.38 9.97
C SER A 47 11.26 16.09 9.97
N ASP A 48 10.51 15.98 8.87
CA ASP A 48 9.23 16.66 8.66
C ASP A 48 8.03 15.75 9.01
N LEU A 49 8.31 14.55 9.54
CA LEU A 49 7.26 13.64 10.01
C LEU A 49 6.36 14.35 11.04
N PRO A 50 5.03 14.36 10.83
CA PRO A 50 4.11 15.04 11.74
C PRO A 50 4.00 14.28 13.07
N ALA A 51 3.50 14.94 14.12
CA ALA A 51 3.08 14.21 15.32
C ALA A 51 2.08 13.09 14.92
N PRO A 52 2.10 11.92 15.57
CA PRO A 52 2.81 11.59 16.80
C PRO A 52 4.19 10.91 16.62
N TRP A 53 4.82 10.99 15.44
CA TRP A 53 6.11 10.36 15.21
C TRP A 53 7.20 10.87 16.17
N THR A 54 7.97 9.94 16.76
CA THR A 54 9.06 10.20 17.69
C THR A 54 10.33 9.54 17.16
N ALA A 55 11.44 10.29 17.09
CA ALA A 55 12.72 9.73 16.69
C ALA A 55 13.23 8.72 17.72
N GLU A 56 13.75 7.60 17.27
CA GLU A 56 14.41 6.60 18.09
C GLU A 56 15.88 6.96 18.36
N GLU A 57 16.52 6.23 19.29
CA GLU A 57 17.96 6.36 19.56
C GLU A 57 18.80 5.94 18.34
N GLU A 58 18.30 4.99 17.55
CA GLU A 58 18.95 4.57 16.29
C GLU A 58 18.70 5.60 15.19
N PRO A 59 19.76 6.20 14.62
CA PRO A 59 19.60 7.19 13.57
C PRO A 59 18.80 6.67 12.35
N GLY A 60 17.93 7.51 11.81
CA GLY A 60 17.12 7.17 10.63
C GLY A 60 15.89 6.33 10.94
N LYS A 61 15.53 6.19 12.22
CA LYS A 61 14.32 5.49 12.66
C LYS A 61 13.39 6.36 13.48
N TRP A 62 12.11 6.14 13.33
CA TRP A 62 11.02 6.78 14.08
C TRP A 62 9.97 5.75 14.45
N GLU A 63 9.28 5.99 15.55
CA GLU A 63 8.15 5.20 16.03
C GLU A 63 6.92 6.07 16.26
N ALA A 64 5.75 5.47 16.18
CA ALA A 64 4.47 6.09 16.50
C ALA A 64 3.42 5.02 16.84
N ALA A 65 2.35 5.42 17.53
CA ALA A 65 1.12 4.64 17.59
C ALA A 65 0.12 5.27 16.60
N LEU A 66 -0.29 4.53 15.60
CA LEU A 66 -1.17 5.00 14.54
C LEU A 66 -2.42 4.12 14.44
N ALA A 67 -3.47 4.62 13.79
CA ALA A 67 -4.66 3.83 13.49
C ALA A 67 -4.92 3.87 11.98
N TYR A 68 -5.34 2.73 11.42
CA TYR A 68 -5.83 2.62 10.06
C TYR A 68 -7.01 1.64 10.00
N ALA A 69 -8.06 2.00 9.28
CA ALA A 69 -9.29 1.21 9.13
C ALA A 69 -9.91 0.74 10.46
N GLY A 70 -9.75 1.55 11.53
CA GLY A 70 -10.25 1.22 12.89
C GLY A 70 -9.34 0.27 13.69
N ILE A 71 -8.18 -0.10 13.16
CA ILE A 71 -7.19 -0.95 13.81
C ILE A 71 -6.07 -0.08 14.35
N ALA A 72 -5.67 -0.30 15.62
CA ALA A 72 -4.50 0.33 16.20
C ALA A 72 -3.24 -0.46 15.84
N PHE A 73 -2.17 0.26 15.48
CA PHE A 73 -0.89 -0.31 15.07
C PHE A 73 0.26 0.38 15.81
N ASP A 74 1.28 -0.38 16.12
CA ASP A 74 2.61 0.15 16.35
C ASP A 74 3.25 0.44 15.00
N ALA A 75 3.71 1.66 14.80
CA ALA A 75 4.25 2.12 13.55
C ALA A 75 5.74 2.40 13.66
N SER A 76 6.51 1.98 12.67
CA SER A 76 7.91 2.32 12.50
C SER A 76 8.16 2.95 11.15
N ALA A 77 9.06 3.94 11.11
CA ALA A 77 9.49 4.59 9.89
C ALA A 77 11.01 4.52 9.75
N ARG A 78 11.50 4.43 8.52
CA ARG A 78 12.93 4.38 8.19
C ARG A 78 13.28 5.34 7.07
N ALA A 79 14.36 6.10 7.27
CA ALA A 79 14.96 6.94 6.25
C ALA A 79 16.27 6.33 5.72
N ASP A 80 16.68 6.77 4.54
CA ASP A 80 18.01 6.52 4.00
C ASP A 80 19.08 7.42 4.65
N GLU A 81 20.32 7.30 4.17
CA GLU A 81 21.46 8.09 4.65
C GLU A 81 21.33 9.60 4.40
N GLU A 82 20.53 9.99 3.40
CA GLU A 82 20.21 11.38 3.10
C GLU A 82 19.06 11.94 3.96
N GLY A 83 18.48 11.11 4.84
CA GLY A 83 17.36 11.50 5.72
C GLY A 83 16.01 11.49 5.02
N THR A 84 15.89 10.85 3.86
CA THR A 84 14.64 10.73 3.10
C THR A 84 13.86 9.49 3.53
N LEU A 85 12.56 9.64 3.83
CA LEU A 85 11.70 8.55 4.24
C LEU A 85 11.55 7.49 3.14
N LYS A 86 11.90 6.25 3.45
CA LYS A 86 11.86 5.12 2.49
C LYS A 86 10.87 4.04 2.86
N GLN A 87 10.54 3.91 4.13
CA GLN A 87 9.64 2.85 4.58
C GLN A 87 8.82 3.32 5.78
N VAL A 88 7.56 2.92 5.79
CA VAL A 88 6.69 2.96 6.96
C VAL A 88 6.03 1.60 7.10
N THR A 89 6.12 1.01 8.29
CA THR A 89 5.49 -0.28 8.62
C THR A 89 4.54 -0.06 9.80
N LEU A 90 3.32 -0.49 9.65
CA LEU A 90 2.31 -0.58 10.69
C LEU A 90 2.20 -2.04 11.10
N SER A 91 2.37 -2.36 12.37
CA SER A 91 2.35 -3.73 12.88
C SER A 91 1.39 -3.86 14.06
N ALA A 92 0.65 -4.94 14.10
CA ALA A 92 -0.13 -5.33 15.27
C ALA A 92 0.12 -6.80 15.57
N ASP A 93 0.24 -7.12 16.86
CA ASP A 93 0.34 -8.50 17.29
C ASP A 93 -0.97 -9.24 17.02
N ASP A 94 -0.87 -10.50 16.61
CA ASP A 94 -2.00 -11.41 16.51
C ASP A 94 -1.97 -12.40 17.67
N ASP A 95 -2.82 -12.19 18.65
CA ASP A 95 -3.02 -13.08 19.80
C ASP A 95 -3.95 -14.28 19.48
N GLY A 96 -4.24 -14.50 18.20
CA GLY A 96 -5.17 -15.48 17.67
C GLY A 96 -6.59 -14.93 17.45
N SER A 97 -6.77 -13.61 17.58
CA SER A 97 -8.05 -12.94 17.31
C SER A 97 -8.29 -12.65 15.84
N TRP A 98 -7.24 -12.60 15.01
CA TRP A 98 -7.33 -12.33 13.59
C TRP A 98 -7.73 -13.59 12.80
N ALA A 99 -8.65 -13.40 11.88
CA ALA A 99 -9.01 -14.40 10.89
C ALA A 99 -8.71 -13.90 9.47
N GLN A 100 -8.68 -14.79 8.48
CA GLN A 100 -8.51 -14.42 7.07
C GLN A 100 -9.48 -13.32 6.64
N ALA A 101 -10.73 -13.35 7.15
CA ALA A 101 -11.74 -12.34 6.83
C ALA A 101 -11.37 -10.92 7.29
N ASP A 102 -10.64 -10.77 8.40
CA ASP A 102 -10.18 -9.49 8.92
C ASP A 102 -9.05 -8.94 8.03
N VAL A 103 -8.15 -9.82 7.58
CA VAL A 103 -7.09 -9.47 6.61
C VAL A 103 -7.70 -9.05 5.27
N ASP A 104 -8.70 -9.78 4.79
CA ASP A 104 -9.41 -9.46 3.55
C ASP A 104 -10.13 -8.11 3.65
N ALA A 105 -10.70 -7.78 4.82
CA ALA A 105 -11.32 -6.48 5.08
C ALA A 105 -10.30 -5.34 5.07
N LEU A 106 -9.11 -5.54 5.66
CA LEU A 106 -8.00 -4.59 5.60
C LEU A 106 -7.52 -4.35 4.15
N VAL A 107 -7.36 -5.43 3.37
CA VAL A 107 -7.00 -5.37 1.95
C VAL A 107 -8.06 -4.61 1.15
N GLN A 108 -9.36 -4.85 1.40
CA GLN A 108 -10.45 -4.13 0.74
C GLN A 108 -10.45 -2.64 1.08
N ALA A 109 -10.16 -2.27 2.34
CA ALA A 109 -10.04 -0.87 2.75
C ALA A 109 -8.90 -0.17 1.99
N LEU A 110 -7.72 -0.79 1.90
CA LEU A 110 -6.59 -0.28 1.13
C LEU A 110 -6.91 -0.13 -0.36
N ASN A 111 -7.53 -1.15 -0.95
CA ASN A 111 -7.95 -1.12 -2.35
C ASN A 111 -8.87 0.07 -2.63
N ALA A 112 -9.85 0.31 -1.74
CA ALA A 112 -10.78 1.43 -1.86
C ALA A 112 -10.08 2.79 -1.67
N ASP A 113 -9.23 2.91 -0.64
CA ASP A 113 -8.57 4.16 -0.28
C ASP A 113 -7.53 4.61 -1.33
N TYR A 114 -6.86 3.67 -2.00
CA TYR A 114 -5.85 3.97 -3.02
C TYR A 114 -6.34 3.78 -4.47
N GLY A 115 -7.54 3.23 -4.69
CA GLY A 115 -8.02 2.90 -6.03
C GLY A 115 -7.12 1.89 -6.75
N ILE A 116 -6.68 0.85 -6.04
CA ILE A 116 -5.78 -0.21 -6.51
C ILE A 116 -6.42 -1.58 -6.32
N GLU A 117 -5.71 -2.62 -6.73
CA GLU A 117 -6.06 -4.02 -6.44
C GLU A 117 -4.80 -4.74 -5.94
N LEU A 118 -4.70 -4.91 -4.62
CA LEU A 118 -3.66 -5.71 -3.98
C LEU A 118 -3.81 -7.18 -4.42
N VAL A 119 -2.74 -7.73 -4.99
CA VAL A 119 -2.73 -9.09 -5.53
C VAL A 119 -2.27 -10.07 -4.45
N PRO A 120 -2.99 -11.18 -4.20
CA PRO A 120 -2.52 -12.20 -3.29
C PRO A 120 -1.31 -12.93 -3.88
N VAL A 121 -0.19 -12.86 -3.15
CA VAL A 121 1.03 -13.64 -3.46
C VAL A 121 0.98 -14.98 -2.74
N VAL A 122 0.52 -14.98 -1.49
CA VAL A 122 0.21 -16.16 -0.68
C VAL A 122 -1.09 -15.90 0.08
N ALA A 123 -1.99 -16.88 0.13
CA ALA A 123 -3.17 -16.83 0.98
C ALA A 123 -3.62 -18.29 1.27
N ASN A 124 -3.29 -18.81 2.44
CA ASN A 124 -3.55 -20.21 2.80
C ASN A 124 -4.29 -20.39 4.14
N GLY A 125 -4.81 -19.29 4.72
CA GLY A 125 -5.55 -19.30 5.99
C GLY A 125 -4.68 -19.29 7.24
N THR A 126 -3.36 -19.38 7.11
CA THR A 126 -2.39 -19.22 8.21
C THR A 126 -1.32 -18.18 7.90
N VAL A 127 -1.04 -17.99 6.62
CA VAL A 127 -0.16 -16.93 6.13
C VAL A 127 -0.82 -16.28 4.93
N SER A 128 -0.84 -14.96 4.92
CA SER A 128 -1.29 -14.18 3.79
C SER A 128 -0.26 -13.08 3.48
N LEU A 129 0.02 -12.91 2.20
CA LEU A 129 0.82 -11.82 1.65
C LEU A 129 0.10 -11.26 0.44
N TYR A 130 -0.20 -9.98 0.48
CA TYR A 130 -0.75 -9.20 -0.64
C TYR A 130 0.22 -8.10 -0.98
N ALA A 131 0.36 -7.77 -2.26
CA ALA A 131 1.26 -6.73 -2.71
C ALA A 131 0.69 -5.94 -3.88
N PHE A 132 1.07 -4.67 -3.98
CA PHE A 132 0.83 -3.81 -5.13
C PHE A 132 1.94 -2.77 -5.24
N GLN A 133 2.41 -2.49 -6.47
CA GLN A 133 3.44 -1.51 -6.74
C GLN A 133 3.00 -0.52 -7.82
N ARG A 134 3.30 0.77 -7.60
CA ARG A 134 3.11 1.84 -8.59
C ARG A 134 4.19 2.92 -8.42
N ASN A 135 4.85 3.31 -9.53
CA ASN A 135 5.87 4.37 -9.54
C ASN A 135 6.94 4.24 -8.45
N CYS A 136 7.50 3.03 -8.28
CA CYS A 136 8.52 2.75 -7.26
C CYS A 136 8.03 2.89 -5.82
N ASN A 137 6.73 2.91 -5.59
CA ASN A 137 6.12 2.82 -4.27
C ASN A 137 5.32 1.51 -4.20
N GLU A 138 5.48 0.80 -3.11
CA GLU A 138 4.88 -0.51 -2.88
C GLU A 138 4.06 -0.50 -1.59
N ILE A 139 2.93 -1.20 -1.62
CA ILE A 139 2.16 -1.57 -0.44
C ILE A 139 2.20 -3.08 -0.32
N THR A 140 2.52 -3.59 0.87
CA THR A 140 2.37 -5.00 1.21
C THR A 140 1.53 -5.16 2.48
N VAL A 141 0.68 -6.18 2.49
CA VAL A 141 -0.03 -6.65 3.68
C VAL A 141 0.44 -8.05 3.97
N THR A 142 0.99 -8.28 5.15
CA THR A 142 1.43 -9.60 5.59
C THR A 142 0.69 -9.98 6.87
N TRP A 143 0.20 -11.20 6.94
CA TRP A 143 -0.38 -11.78 8.14
C TRP A 143 0.17 -13.17 8.36
N THR A 144 0.53 -13.45 9.61
CA THR A 144 0.88 -14.80 10.09
C THR A 144 0.02 -15.09 11.31
N ALA A 145 -0.87 -16.06 11.20
CA ALA A 145 -1.85 -16.39 12.22
C ALA A 145 -1.19 -16.69 13.57
N GLY A 146 -1.69 -16.06 14.63
CA GLY A 146 -1.16 -16.17 15.99
C GLY A 146 0.20 -15.50 16.18
N VAL A 147 0.65 -14.66 15.26
CA VAL A 147 1.93 -13.93 15.34
C VAL A 147 1.72 -12.43 15.13
N SER A 148 1.37 -12.01 13.93
CA SER A 148 1.22 -10.59 13.62
C SER A 148 0.50 -10.33 12.31
N VAL A 149 -0.05 -9.12 12.17
CA VAL A 149 -0.41 -8.50 10.91
C VAL A 149 0.46 -7.27 10.70
N SER A 150 0.94 -7.05 9.49
CA SER A 150 1.68 -5.84 9.13
C SER A 150 1.27 -5.28 7.79
N LEU A 151 1.28 -3.95 7.71
CA LEU A 151 1.05 -3.16 6.51
C LEU A 151 2.31 -2.32 6.27
N THR A 152 2.99 -2.56 5.17
CA THR A 152 4.23 -1.86 4.83
C THR A 152 4.04 -1.02 3.58
N PHE A 153 4.45 0.25 3.66
CA PHE A 153 4.65 1.16 2.55
C PHE A 153 6.14 1.34 2.36
N GLN A 154 6.65 1.11 1.15
CA GLN A 154 8.08 1.31 0.92
C GLN A 154 8.38 1.86 -0.48
N ALA A 155 9.43 2.70 -0.54
CA ALA A 155 10.03 3.11 -1.79
C ALA A 155 10.92 1.97 -2.31
N THR A 156 10.66 1.54 -3.54
CA THR A 156 11.39 0.46 -4.20
C THR A 156 12.26 1.02 -5.33
N THR A 157 13.33 0.32 -5.66
CA THR A 157 14.10 0.64 -6.86
C THR A 157 13.32 0.18 -8.10
N PRO A 158 13.19 1.02 -9.14
CA PRO A 158 12.54 0.59 -10.38
C PRO A 158 13.25 -0.64 -10.96
N LEU A 159 12.54 -1.73 -11.18
CA LEU A 159 13.11 -2.95 -11.77
C LEU A 159 13.52 -2.74 -13.23
N LEU A 160 12.80 -1.89 -13.98
CA LEU A 160 13.04 -1.70 -15.41
C LEU A 160 14.43 -1.11 -15.71
N PRO A 161 14.93 -0.04 -15.03
CA PRO A 161 16.30 0.42 -15.20
C PRO A 161 17.36 -0.65 -14.88
N LEU A 162 17.17 -1.40 -13.77
CA LEU A 162 18.09 -2.47 -13.38
C LEU A 162 18.14 -3.59 -14.43
N LEU A 163 17.00 -3.97 -15.01
CA LEU A 163 16.95 -4.95 -16.10
C LEU A 163 17.62 -4.43 -17.37
N GLN A 164 17.44 -3.15 -17.69
CA GLN A 164 18.11 -2.53 -18.84
C GLN A 164 19.62 -2.44 -18.65
N GLU A 165 20.11 -2.09 -17.46
CA GLU A 165 21.52 -2.10 -17.11
C GLU A 165 22.10 -3.51 -17.17
N ALA A 166 21.40 -4.50 -16.62
CA ALA A 166 21.83 -5.91 -16.70
C ALA A 166 21.89 -6.42 -18.14
N GLN A 167 20.91 -6.08 -18.98
CA GLN A 167 20.92 -6.43 -20.41
C GLN A 167 22.05 -5.75 -21.16
N ALA A 168 22.34 -4.48 -20.87
CA ALA A 168 23.44 -3.75 -21.48
C ALA A 168 24.81 -4.34 -21.07
N ALA A 169 24.96 -4.74 -19.80
CA ALA A 169 26.17 -5.39 -19.31
C ALA A 169 26.40 -6.74 -20.00
N MET A 170 25.36 -7.57 -20.14
CA MET A 170 25.46 -8.85 -20.86
C MET A 170 25.77 -8.68 -22.36
N ALA A 171 25.20 -7.65 -23.00
CA ALA A 171 25.48 -7.35 -24.41
C ALA A 171 26.91 -6.83 -24.64
N GLY A 172 27.52 -6.20 -23.61
CA GLY A 172 28.91 -5.73 -23.66
C GLY A 172 29.96 -6.82 -23.47
N GLU A 173 29.61 -7.96 -22.88
CA GLU A 173 30.52 -9.11 -22.69
C GLU A 173 30.66 -10.02 -23.95
N GLU A 174 29.76 -9.90 -24.92
CA GLU A 174 29.77 -10.75 -26.12
C GLU A 174 30.72 -10.28 -27.25
N VAL A 175 31.52 -9.23 -27.05
CA VAL A 175 32.44 -8.72 -28.11
C VAL A 175 33.87 -8.62 -27.60
N GLN A 176 34.52 -9.76 -27.36
CA GLN A 176 35.96 -9.89 -27.56
C GLN A 176 36.27 -11.26 -28.20
N PRO A 177 36.84 -11.28 -29.44
CA PRO A 177 37.29 -12.49 -30.08
C PRO A 177 38.59 -13.02 -29.47
#